data_c414fc214f04421312738b6379f157ab
#
_entry.id   c414fc214f04421312738b6379f157ab
#
_cell.length_a   1.000
_cell.length_b   1.000
_cell.length_c   1.000
_cell.angle_alpha   90.00
_cell.angle_beta   90.00
_cell.angle_gamma   90.00
#
_symmetry.space_group_name_H-M   'P 1'
#
loop_
_entity.id
_entity.type
_entity.pdbx_description
1 polymer ?
#
loop_
_entity_poly.entity_id
_entity_poly.type
_entity_poly.pdbx_seq_one_letter_code
_entity_poly.pdbx_strand_id
1 'polypeptide(L)'
;GPLTSASAAIIEGLGPQDRLLTVNLARRNTRIAAFLPPEEAFRNVERCLRRAAEIASGQGLAFRRLVVSWVQGQADARTPHRLYRDQLGRLVDELAAALALVTEGQGQLVFCLSQTTATYYIGRRGVSLAQLELAKARAGQVILAGPEYMLERSDGVHLKPRSAVRLGALHGRAIRRVLAGAE
;
A
#
# COMPACT_ATOMS: atom_id res chain seq x y z
N GLY A 1 -14.82 -3.68 -3.82
CA GLY A 1 -13.87 -2.55 -3.95
C GLY A 1 -12.43 -3.01 -4.14
N PRO A 2 -11.45 -2.09 -4.23
CA PRO A 2 -10.03 -2.46 -4.49
C PRO A 2 -9.46 -3.41 -3.45
N LEU A 3 -9.75 -3.19 -2.18
CA LEU A 3 -9.24 -4.03 -1.09
C LEU A 3 -9.75 -5.47 -1.21
N THR A 4 -11.04 -5.68 -1.46
CA THR A 4 -11.64 -7.00 -1.60
C THR A 4 -11.02 -7.79 -2.75
N SER A 5 -10.82 -7.14 -3.92
CA SER A 5 -10.23 -7.80 -5.09
C SER A 5 -8.72 -8.04 -4.93
N ALA A 6 -8.00 -7.17 -4.21
CA ALA A 6 -6.61 -7.41 -3.85
C ALA A 6 -6.50 -8.62 -2.91
N SER A 7 -7.32 -8.68 -1.86
CA SER A 7 -7.34 -9.80 -0.90
C SER A 7 -7.66 -11.13 -1.59
N ALA A 8 -8.66 -11.16 -2.48
CA ALA A 8 -9.00 -12.36 -3.24
C ALA A 8 -7.80 -12.87 -4.05
N ALA A 9 -7.12 -11.97 -4.78
CA ALA A 9 -5.96 -12.35 -5.58
C ALA A 9 -4.74 -12.78 -4.73
N ILE A 10 -4.60 -12.27 -3.51
CA ILE A 10 -3.55 -12.70 -2.57
C ILE A 10 -3.87 -14.10 -2.05
N ILE A 11 -5.12 -14.34 -1.62
CA ILE A 11 -5.56 -15.62 -1.04
C ILE A 11 -5.30 -16.80 -2.01
N GLU A 12 -5.49 -16.60 -3.31
CA GLU A 12 -5.19 -17.61 -4.33
C GLU A 12 -3.73 -18.12 -4.32
N GLY A 13 -2.81 -17.38 -3.72
CA GLY A 13 -1.39 -17.73 -3.64
C GLY A 13 -0.94 -18.14 -2.24
N LEU A 14 -1.83 -18.16 -1.25
CA LEU A 14 -1.49 -18.55 0.12
C LEU A 14 -1.47 -20.08 0.28
N GLY A 15 -0.56 -20.55 1.13
CA GLY A 15 -0.53 -21.96 1.54
C GLY A 15 -1.67 -22.31 2.51
N PRO A 16 -1.92 -23.60 2.75
CA PRO A 16 -3.06 -24.05 3.56
C PRO A 16 -2.95 -23.62 5.03
N GLN A 17 -1.75 -23.32 5.51
CA GLN A 17 -1.48 -22.85 6.88
C GLN A 17 -1.47 -21.32 6.99
N ASP A 18 -1.45 -20.60 5.87
CA ASP A 18 -1.44 -19.13 5.88
C ASP A 18 -2.81 -18.56 6.22
N ARG A 19 -2.81 -17.40 6.84
CA ARG A 19 -4.03 -16.64 7.16
C ARG A 19 -3.82 -15.20 6.70
N LEU A 20 -4.86 -14.60 6.17
CA LEU A 20 -4.88 -13.19 5.75
C LEU A 20 -5.88 -12.42 6.62
N LEU A 21 -5.37 -11.46 7.39
CA LEU A 21 -6.19 -10.44 8.03
C LEU A 21 -6.19 -9.19 7.16
N THR A 22 -7.35 -8.73 6.77
CA THR A 22 -7.50 -7.55 5.91
C THR A 22 -8.17 -6.42 6.67
N VAL A 23 -7.55 -5.23 6.66
CA VAL A 23 -8.05 -4.03 7.32
C VAL A 23 -8.07 -2.87 6.33
N ASN A 24 -9.16 -2.10 6.31
CA ASN A 24 -9.26 -0.88 5.51
C ASN A 24 -9.02 0.35 6.40
N LEU A 25 -7.88 1.01 6.20
CA LEU A 25 -7.49 2.25 6.89
C LEU A 25 -7.49 3.46 5.95
N ALA A 26 -8.08 3.33 4.76
CA ALA A 26 -8.13 4.42 3.79
C ALA A 26 -8.89 5.64 4.34
N ARG A 27 -8.33 6.82 4.11
CA ARG A 27 -8.97 8.11 4.41
C ARG A 27 -9.21 8.87 3.11
N ARG A 28 -10.43 9.34 2.95
CA ARG A 28 -10.83 10.10 1.76
C ARG A 28 -10.14 11.45 1.72
N ASN A 29 -9.69 11.87 0.53
CA ASN A 29 -9.12 13.20 0.25
C ASN A 29 -8.00 13.60 1.22
N THR A 30 -7.11 12.68 1.56
CA THR A 30 -6.09 12.86 2.58
C THR A 30 -4.70 12.89 1.96
N ARG A 31 -3.89 13.91 2.32
CA ARG A 31 -2.50 14.02 1.90
C ARG A 31 -1.62 13.01 2.63
N ILE A 32 -0.50 12.64 2.02
CA ILE A 32 0.45 11.69 2.60
C ILE A 32 0.96 12.10 3.97
N ALA A 33 1.16 13.39 4.21
CA ALA A 33 1.62 13.90 5.51
C ALA A 33 0.74 13.47 6.69
N ALA A 34 -0.58 13.30 6.48
CA ALA A 34 -1.50 12.86 7.52
C ALA A 34 -1.38 11.36 7.88
N PHE A 35 -0.58 10.60 7.12
CA PHE A 35 -0.27 9.21 7.40
C PHE A 35 1.11 9.01 8.04
N LEU A 36 1.82 10.08 8.37
CA LEU A 36 3.12 10.03 9.05
C LEU A 36 2.95 10.24 10.56
N PRO A 37 3.83 9.68 11.41
CA PRO A 37 3.81 10.03 12.82
C PRO A 37 4.11 11.53 13.03
N PRO A 38 3.47 12.16 14.03
CA PRO A 38 2.62 11.57 15.07
C PRO A 38 1.12 11.56 14.75
N GLU A 39 0.73 11.62 13.50
CA GLU A 39 -0.65 11.76 13.07
C GLU A 39 -1.54 10.58 13.48
N GLU A 40 -2.84 10.83 13.65
CA GLU A 40 -3.79 9.81 14.10
C GLU A 40 -3.93 8.64 13.11
N ALA A 41 -3.81 8.90 11.80
CA ALA A 41 -3.86 7.82 10.82
C ALA A 41 -2.73 6.81 11.02
N PHE A 42 -1.52 7.27 11.35
CA PHE A 42 -0.40 6.39 11.66
C PHE A 42 -0.63 5.63 12.98
N ARG A 43 -1.08 6.32 14.04
CA ARG A 43 -1.44 5.65 15.31
C ARG A 43 -2.51 4.55 15.13
N ASN A 44 -3.43 4.73 14.17
CA ASN A 44 -4.40 3.68 13.83
C ASN A 44 -3.72 2.45 13.22
N VAL A 45 -2.72 2.65 12.35
CA VAL A 45 -1.92 1.54 11.82
C VAL A 45 -1.21 0.79 12.94
N GLU A 46 -0.53 1.50 13.84
CA GLU A 46 0.16 0.87 14.98
C GLU A 46 -0.80 0.05 15.86
N ARG A 47 -2.00 0.58 16.14
CA ARG A 47 -3.04 -0.17 16.89
C ARG A 47 -3.46 -1.45 16.15
N CYS A 48 -3.64 -1.35 14.83
CA CYS A 48 -3.99 -2.51 14.01
C CYS A 48 -2.87 -3.55 14.00
N LEU A 49 -1.60 -3.14 13.92
CA LEU A 49 -0.46 -4.05 13.94
C LEU A 49 -0.37 -4.79 15.28
N ARG A 50 -0.47 -4.08 16.41
CA ARG A 50 -0.52 -4.72 17.73
C ARG A 50 -1.66 -5.73 17.82
N ARG A 51 -2.86 -5.35 17.40
CA ARG A 51 -4.02 -6.24 17.44
C ARG A 51 -3.87 -7.46 16.53
N ALA A 52 -3.27 -7.30 15.35
CA ALA A 52 -2.98 -8.40 14.45
C ALA A 52 -1.96 -9.39 15.07
N ALA A 53 -0.92 -8.88 15.72
CA ALA A 53 0.05 -9.71 16.44
C ALA A 53 -0.60 -10.50 17.60
N GLU A 54 -1.45 -9.85 18.40
CA GLU A 54 -2.22 -10.51 19.46
C GLU A 54 -3.13 -11.63 18.93
N ILE A 55 -3.85 -11.37 17.82
CA ILE A 55 -4.74 -12.37 17.18
C ILE A 55 -3.91 -13.55 16.68
N ALA A 56 -2.79 -13.29 16.01
CA ALA A 56 -1.91 -14.34 15.50
C ALA A 56 -1.37 -15.20 16.66
N SER A 57 -0.83 -14.57 17.70
CA SER A 57 -0.31 -15.26 18.90
C SER A 57 -1.38 -16.09 19.59
N GLY A 58 -2.60 -15.54 19.76
CA GLY A 58 -3.73 -16.26 20.36
C GLY A 58 -4.19 -17.48 19.56
N GLN A 59 -3.81 -17.57 18.28
CA GLN A 59 -4.08 -18.72 17.40
C GLN A 59 -2.85 -19.64 17.22
N GLY A 60 -1.75 -19.39 17.92
CA GLY A 60 -0.49 -20.12 17.73
C GLY A 60 0.18 -19.84 16.38
N LEU A 61 -0.13 -18.70 15.75
CA LEU A 61 0.42 -18.29 14.46
C LEU A 61 1.47 -17.20 14.63
N ALA A 62 2.46 -17.17 13.72
CA ALA A 62 3.41 -16.07 13.64
C ALA A 62 2.88 -14.97 12.71
N PHE A 63 2.92 -13.70 13.18
CA PHE A 63 2.67 -12.55 12.31
C PHE A 63 3.93 -12.25 11.51
N ARG A 64 3.99 -12.73 10.27
CA ARG A 64 5.20 -12.72 9.44
C ARG A 64 5.30 -11.55 8.47
N ARG A 65 4.16 -11.00 8.01
CA ARG A 65 4.17 -10.04 6.91
C ARG A 65 3.13 -8.96 7.09
N LEU A 66 3.54 -7.73 6.86
CA LEU A 66 2.65 -6.59 6.62
C LEU A 66 2.61 -6.30 5.13
N VAL A 67 1.44 -6.41 4.54
CA VAL A 67 1.22 -6.04 3.14
C VAL A 67 0.39 -4.77 3.09
N VAL A 68 0.95 -3.72 2.48
CA VAL A 68 0.27 -2.44 2.30
C VAL A 68 -0.11 -2.28 0.84
N SER A 69 -1.41 -2.09 0.57
CA SER A 69 -1.91 -1.68 -0.75
C SER A 69 -2.16 -0.18 -0.74
N TRP A 70 -1.20 0.60 -1.26
CA TRP A 70 -1.20 2.05 -1.22
C TRP A 70 -1.78 2.66 -2.49
N VAL A 71 -2.97 3.23 -2.40
CA VAL A 71 -3.66 3.93 -3.50
C VAL A 71 -3.88 5.38 -3.07
N GLN A 72 -2.89 6.24 -3.31
CA GLN A 72 -2.90 7.64 -2.89
C GLN A 72 -1.98 8.46 -3.82
N GLY A 73 -2.21 9.76 -3.90
CA GLY A 73 -1.38 10.72 -4.64
C GLY A 73 -2.21 11.85 -5.23
N GLN A 74 -3.50 11.65 -5.46
CA GLN A 74 -4.37 12.67 -6.05
C GLN A 74 -4.49 13.90 -5.12
N ALA A 75 -4.62 13.68 -3.82
CA ALA A 75 -4.66 14.76 -2.82
C ALA A 75 -3.32 15.53 -2.74
N ASP A 76 -2.23 14.92 -3.17
CA ASP A 76 -0.88 15.46 -3.19
C ASP A 76 -0.43 15.96 -4.57
N ALA A 77 -1.31 16.06 -5.56
CA ALA A 77 -0.95 16.42 -6.92
C ALA A 77 -0.19 17.76 -7.06
N ARG A 78 -0.29 18.65 -6.05
CA ARG A 78 0.44 19.91 -5.98
C ARG A 78 1.68 19.86 -5.07
N THR A 79 1.89 18.75 -4.36
CA THR A 79 3.05 18.57 -3.50
C THR A 79 4.32 18.49 -4.36
N PRO A 80 5.39 19.23 -4.03
CA PRO A 80 6.64 19.14 -4.76
C PRO A 80 7.17 17.70 -4.82
N HIS A 81 7.72 17.30 -5.95
CA HIS A 81 8.24 15.94 -6.20
C HIS A 81 9.14 15.41 -5.07
N ARG A 82 10.16 16.17 -4.70
CA ARG A 82 11.10 15.77 -3.62
C ARG A 82 10.38 15.56 -2.30
N LEU A 83 9.51 16.52 -1.92
CA LEU A 83 8.79 16.45 -0.65
C LEU A 83 7.89 15.20 -0.61
N TYR A 84 7.14 14.92 -1.68
CA TYR A 84 6.30 13.73 -1.72
C TYR A 84 7.13 12.43 -1.67
N ARG A 85 8.24 12.38 -2.40
CA ARG A 85 9.16 11.23 -2.39
C ARG A 85 9.72 10.97 -1.00
N ASP A 86 10.17 12.02 -0.33
CA ASP A 86 10.77 11.90 1.00
C ASP A 86 9.72 11.50 2.05
N GLN A 87 8.50 12.03 1.97
CA GLN A 87 7.38 11.62 2.80
C GLN A 87 6.96 10.17 2.55
N LEU A 88 6.93 9.73 1.29
CA LEU A 88 6.60 8.35 0.95
C LEU A 88 7.67 7.37 1.43
N GLY A 89 8.94 7.73 1.27
CA GLY A 89 10.07 6.97 1.81
C GLY A 89 10.00 6.86 3.33
N ARG A 90 9.77 7.98 4.02
CA ARG A 90 9.57 8.00 5.48
C ARG A 90 8.39 7.13 5.91
N LEU A 91 7.26 7.17 5.20
CA LEU A 91 6.11 6.31 5.53
C LEU A 91 6.48 4.82 5.48
N VAL A 92 7.24 4.40 4.46
CA VAL A 92 7.70 3.01 4.34
C VAL A 92 8.63 2.64 5.52
N ASP A 93 9.54 3.54 5.91
CA ASP A 93 10.46 3.30 7.03
C ASP A 93 9.73 3.20 8.37
N GLU A 94 8.78 4.09 8.63
CA GLU A 94 7.97 4.10 9.85
C GLU A 94 7.08 2.85 9.94
N LEU A 95 6.52 2.38 8.82
CA LEU A 95 5.74 1.14 8.78
C LEU A 95 6.62 -0.09 9.04
N ALA A 96 7.83 -0.11 8.49
CA ALA A 96 8.79 -1.19 8.75
C ALA A 96 9.21 -1.21 10.22
N ALA A 97 9.48 -0.04 10.81
CA ALA A 97 9.81 0.08 12.22
C ALA A 97 8.65 -0.36 13.14
N ALA A 98 7.42 0.07 12.86
CA ALA A 98 6.23 -0.33 13.60
C ALA A 98 5.98 -1.85 13.50
N LEU A 99 6.22 -2.45 12.33
CA LEU A 99 6.12 -3.90 12.16
C LEU A 99 7.20 -4.63 12.98
N ALA A 100 8.45 -4.16 12.93
CA ALA A 100 9.55 -4.76 13.67
C ALA A 100 9.30 -4.80 15.18
N LEU A 101 8.66 -3.76 15.74
CA LEU A 101 8.29 -3.71 17.16
C LEU A 101 7.31 -4.81 17.57
N VAL A 102 6.35 -5.18 16.71
CA VAL A 102 5.32 -6.17 17.03
C VAL A 102 5.70 -7.60 16.61
N THR A 103 6.78 -7.75 15.84
CA THR A 103 7.26 -9.04 15.32
C THR A 103 8.69 -9.38 15.78
N GLU A 104 9.24 -8.60 16.72
CA GLU A 104 10.61 -8.75 17.21
C GLU A 104 11.66 -8.80 16.08
N GLY A 105 11.43 -7.98 15.04
CA GLY A 105 12.28 -7.91 13.87
C GLY A 105 12.10 -9.03 12.83
N GLN A 106 11.19 -9.98 13.06
CA GLN A 106 10.97 -11.11 12.14
C GLN A 106 9.97 -10.81 11.01
N GLY A 107 9.30 -9.67 11.07
CA GLY A 107 8.28 -9.28 10.10
C GLY A 107 8.86 -8.71 8.81
N GLN A 108 8.25 -9.03 7.68
CA GLN A 108 8.57 -8.48 6.36
C GLN A 108 7.49 -7.50 5.90
N LEU A 109 7.90 -6.28 5.51
CA LEU A 109 7.01 -5.30 4.87
C LEU A 109 7.05 -5.48 3.35
N VAL A 110 5.87 -5.60 2.74
CA VAL A 110 5.65 -5.48 1.29
C VAL A 110 4.76 -4.26 1.04
N PHE A 111 5.30 -3.20 0.47
CA PHE A 111 4.58 -1.98 0.18
C PHE A 111 4.25 -1.90 -1.31
N CYS A 112 3.01 -2.19 -1.67
CA CYS A 112 2.53 -2.17 -3.05
C CYS A 112 1.83 -0.86 -3.34
N LEU A 113 2.31 -0.13 -4.34
CA LEU A 113 1.72 1.13 -4.79
C LEU A 113 1.37 1.11 -6.27
N SER A 114 0.44 1.96 -6.67
CA SER A 114 0.20 2.29 -8.08
C SER A 114 0.74 3.67 -8.41
N GLN A 115 1.14 3.86 -9.65
CA GLN A 115 1.53 5.16 -10.17
C GLN A 115 0.27 5.96 -10.46
N THR A 116 0.01 6.96 -9.61
CA THR A 116 -1.23 7.76 -9.71
C THR A 116 -1.25 8.63 -10.96
N THR A 117 -2.43 8.74 -11.57
CA THR A 117 -2.66 9.60 -12.72
C THR A 117 -4.03 10.24 -12.59
N ALA A 118 -4.08 11.50 -12.19
CA ALA A 118 -5.31 12.27 -12.19
C ALA A 118 -5.31 13.23 -13.39
N THR A 119 -6.31 13.12 -14.24
CA THR A 119 -6.44 13.93 -15.47
C THR A 119 -6.57 15.43 -15.21
N TYR A 120 -7.09 15.83 -14.04
CA TYR A 120 -7.14 17.22 -13.60
C TYR A 120 -5.76 17.89 -13.45
N TYR A 121 -4.71 17.09 -13.38
CA TYR A 121 -3.35 17.58 -13.13
C TYR A 121 -2.43 17.29 -14.32
N ILE A 122 -2.96 17.38 -15.54
CA ILE A 122 -2.17 17.27 -16.76
C ILE A 122 -0.96 18.19 -16.65
N GLY A 123 0.25 17.60 -16.84
CA GLY A 123 1.52 18.30 -16.65
C GLY A 123 2.14 18.22 -15.26
N ARG A 124 1.42 17.79 -14.23
CA ARG A 124 1.98 17.63 -12.86
C ARG A 124 2.32 16.18 -12.59
N ARG A 125 3.53 15.77 -12.98
CA ARG A 125 4.00 14.39 -12.88
C ARG A 125 4.82 14.10 -11.60
N GLY A 126 4.98 15.08 -10.72
CA GLY A 126 5.90 14.97 -9.57
C GLY A 126 5.58 13.78 -8.66
N VAL A 127 4.31 13.60 -8.30
CA VAL A 127 3.87 12.48 -7.44
C VAL A 127 4.07 11.13 -8.11
N SER A 128 3.64 10.97 -9.37
CA SER A 128 3.77 9.70 -10.09
C SER A 128 5.23 9.33 -10.38
N LEU A 129 6.10 10.30 -10.62
CA LEU A 129 7.54 10.08 -10.75
C LEU A 129 8.17 9.67 -9.41
N ALA A 130 7.81 10.34 -8.33
CA ALA A 130 8.28 9.98 -6.98
C ALA A 130 7.91 8.54 -6.59
N GLN A 131 6.70 8.10 -6.94
CA GLN A 131 6.25 6.72 -6.73
C GLN A 131 7.10 5.72 -7.51
N LEU A 132 7.38 5.99 -8.79
CA LEU A 132 8.24 5.15 -9.62
C LEU A 132 9.68 5.12 -9.12
N GLU A 133 10.25 6.27 -8.76
CA GLU A 133 11.62 6.38 -8.25
C GLU A 133 11.79 5.61 -6.94
N LEU A 134 10.83 5.72 -6.02
CA LEU A 134 10.88 4.98 -4.76
C LEU A 134 10.80 3.46 -4.99
N ALA A 135 9.92 3.00 -5.88
CA ALA A 135 9.82 1.59 -6.21
C ALA A 135 11.12 1.04 -6.81
N LYS A 136 11.80 1.83 -7.66
CA LYS A 136 13.12 1.46 -8.20
C LYS A 136 14.22 1.45 -7.13
N ALA A 137 14.22 2.46 -6.24
CA ALA A 137 15.24 2.59 -5.20
C ALA A 137 15.12 1.53 -4.09
N ARG A 138 13.93 0.98 -3.88
CA ARG A 138 13.61 0.01 -2.82
C ARG A 138 13.01 -1.27 -3.38
N ALA A 139 13.58 -1.76 -4.48
CA ALA A 139 13.14 -3.02 -5.11
C ALA A 139 13.11 -4.17 -4.09
N GLY A 140 12.06 -5.01 -4.17
CA GLY A 140 11.82 -6.09 -3.21
C GLY A 140 10.98 -5.68 -1.98
N GLN A 141 11.10 -4.44 -1.47
CA GLN A 141 10.27 -3.92 -0.39
C GLN A 141 9.09 -3.09 -0.92
N VAL A 142 9.35 -2.24 -1.92
CA VAL A 142 8.36 -1.39 -2.58
C VAL A 142 8.14 -1.90 -3.98
N ILE A 143 6.91 -2.27 -4.30
CA ILE A 143 6.52 -2.81 -5.61
C ILE A 143 5.51 -1.90 -6.29
N LEU A 144 5.65 -1.75 -7.60
CA LEU A 144 4.74 -0.99 -8.43
C LEU A 144 3.75 -1.93 -9.13
N ALA A 145 2.47 -1.87 -8.74
CA ALA A 145 1.44 -2.71 -9.37
C ALA A 145 1.14 -2.29 -10.83
N GLY A 146 1.50 -1.07 -11.18
CA GLY A 146 1.33 -0.50 -12.50
C GLY A 146 0.74 0.91 -12.47
N PRO A 147 0.66 1.57 -13.64
CA PRO A 147 0.08 2.89 -13.74
C PRO A 147 -1.45 2.85 -13.76
N GLU A 148 -2.08 3.89 -13.22
CA GLU A 148 -3.54 4.03 -13.22
C GLU A 148 -4.10 4.62 -14.52
N TYR A 149 -3.28 5.10 -15.46
CA TYR A 149 -3.77 5.81 -16.66
C TYR A 149 -4.64 4.94 -17.59
N MET A 150 -4.48 3.63 -17.53
CA MET A 150 -5.30 2.67 -18.29
C MET A 150 -6.66 2.40 -17.66
N LEU A 151 -6.94 2.96 -16.49
CA LEU A 151 -8.15 2.70 -15.72
C LEU A 151 -9.16 3.83 -15.95
N GLU A 152 -10.37 3.47 -16.31
CA GLU A 152 -11.45 4.41 -16.54
C GLU A 152 -11.87 5.13 -15.25
N ARG A 153 -12.17 6.43 -15.39
CA ARG A 153 -12.64 7.27 -14.30
C ARG A 153 -14.07 7.75 -14.58
N SER A 154 -14.83 7.98 -13.51
CA SER A 154 -16.17 8.59 -13.58
C SER A 154 -16.09 10.12 -13.76
N ASP A 155 -15.02 10.68 -13.22
CA ASP A 155 -14.64 12.08 -13.34
C ASP A 155 -13.10 12.15 -13.50
N GLY A 156 -12.50 13.30 -13.39
CA GLY A 156 -11.05 13.44 -13.55
C GLY A 156 -10.22 12.75 -12.46
N VAL A 157 -10.82 12.26 -11.37
CA VAL A 157 -10.14 11.72 -10.19
C VAL A 157 -10.58 10.30 -9.83
N HIS A 158 -11.88 10.06 -9.73
CA HIS A 158 -12.43 8.82 -9.18
C HIS A 158 -12.52 7.71 -10.23
N LEU A 159 -12.01 6.54 -9.90
CA LEU A 159 -12.12 5.35 -10.74
C LEU A 159 -13.58 4.87 -10.82
N LYS A 160 -14.01 4.44 -12.01
CA LYS A 160 -15.26 3.67 -12.15
C LYS A 160 -15.21 2.40 -11.32
N PRO A 161 -16.35 1.86 -10.87
CA PRO A 161 -16.38 0.64 -10.03
C PRO A 161 -15.58 -0.54 -10.59
N ARG A 162 -15.70 -0.82 -11.90
CA ARG A 162 -14.93 -1.89 -12.56
C ARG A 162 -13.43 -1.63 -12.55
N SER A 163 -13.02 -0.38 -12.75
CA SER A 163 -11.61 0.03 -12.69
C SER A 163 -11.05 -0.08 -11.29
N ALA A 164 -11.84 0.23 -10.26
CA ALA A 164 -11.43 0.06 -8.87
C ALA A 164 -11.20 -1.42 -8.52
N VAL A 165 -12.06 -2.34 -8.98
CA VAL A 165 -11.86 -3.79 -8.84
C VAL A 165 -10.60 -4.24 -9.59
N ARG A 166 -10.39 -3.74 -10.82
CA ARG A 166 -9.20 -4.06 -11.63
C ARG A 166 -7.91 -3.58 -10.97
N LEU A 167 -7.92 -2.37 -10.38
CA LEU A 167 -6.77 -1.85 -9.62
C LEU A 167 -6.41 -2.77 -8.45
N GLY A 168 -7.41 -3.19 -7.66
CA GLY A 168 -7.20 -4.12 -6.57
C GLY A 168 -6.62 -5.45 -7.04
N ALA A 169 -7.12 -6.01 -8.15
CA ALA A 169 -6.59 -7.24 -8.73
C ALA A 169 -5.15 -7.07 -9.24
N LEU A 170 -4.78 -5.90 -9.77
CA LEU A 170 -3.39 -5.59 -10.15
C LEU A 170 -2.48 -5.60 -8.92
N HIS A 171 -2.87 -4.91 -7.84
CA HIS A 171 -2.14 -4.93 -6.57
C HIS A 171 -1.99 -6.35 -6.03
N GLY A 172 -3.09 -7.09 -5.93
CA GLY A 172 -3.08 -8.47 -5.42
C GLY A 172 -2.15 -9.39 -6.21
N ARG A 173 -2.14 -9.31 -7.53
CA ARG A 173 -1.23 -10.10 -8.38
C ARG A 173 0.24 -9.69 -8.19
N ALA A 174 0.53 -8.39 -8.09
CA ALA A 174 1.89 -7.91 -7.85
C ALA A 174 2.41 -8.40 -6.49
N ILE A 175 1.58 -8.27 -5.45
CA ILE A 175 1.88 -8.75 -4.10
C ILE A 175 2.12 -10.27 -4.11
N ARG A 176 1.23 -11.03 -4.73
CA ARG A 176 1.34 -12.50 -4.81
C ARG A 176 2.66 -12.96 -5.43
N ARG A 177 3.13 -12.30 -6.49
CA ARG A 177 4.44 -12.62 -7.11
C ARG A 177 5.58 -12.48 -6.10
N VAL A 178 5.62 -11.38 -5.36
CA VAL A 178 6.66 -11.17 -4.35
C VAL A 178 6.55 -12.17 -3.21
N LEU A 179 5.33 -12.48 -2.76
CA LEU A 179 5.12 -13.49 -1.70
C LEU A 179 5.54 -14.89 -2.13
N ALA A 180 5.46 -15.21 -3.42
CA ALA A 180 5.92 -16.48 -4.01
C ALA A 180 7.43 -16.52 -4.31
N GLY A 181 8.17 -15.45 -4.01
CA GLY A 181 9.62 -15.37 -4.32
C GLY A 181 9.94 -15.18 -5.81
N ALA A 182 8.95 -14.78 -6.62
CA ALA A 182 9.18 -14.45 -8.02
C ALA A 182 9.65 -12.97 -8.12
N GLU A 183 10.86 -12.76 -8.65
CA GLU A 183 11.41 -11.45 -9.00
C GLU A 183 10.72 -10.82 -10.22
#